data_404977db7fec120b69a929e7c4954c65
#
_entry.id   404977db7fec120b69a929e7c4954c65
#
_cell.length_a   1.000
_cell.length_b   1.000
_cell.length_c   1.000
_cell.angle_alpha   90.00
_cell.angle_beta   90.00
_cell.angle_gamma   90.00
#
_symmetry.space_group_name_H-M   'P 1'
#
loop_
_entity.id
_entity.type
_entity.pdbx_description
1 polymer ?
#
loop_
_entity_poly.entity_id
_entity_poly.type
_entity_poly.pdbx_seq_one_letter_code
_entity_poly.pdbx_strand_id
1 'polypeptide(L)'
;MGYTPCSVCNAPVAEPEQTGFVDVAPNKYYSEAVDWAVEKGITNGLDKSHFGPQQACTRGQIVTFLWRAAGEPTVDAGMTFDDVHYGDYCYNAVRWAVKNGITKGTSSTKFSPQQPCTRGQVVTFLYRAEGSPDVGNVCRFSDVADDSFCRSAVIWAVANNITNGKTETTFAPSEICNRAQIVTFLYRFYNQSTPTPTPTPTPAPTPTTPVSSDYIVSGKLPYPCPEPLSCVPTPEDEATHDNVLALLDNYCPNGAYILRATEIEGDNFMTWMENEALLDCIGTAVHEQSHGYTSHNMSYNGTWVMAYYTGEGKHIKVPQTETYLSEEMAVQIPEELRTFRYDTYVGKGAVVSANKRGIYGLMNEFTAYCWDTITNNSMYEYYLTQELTEENWLNYVKISSSQYYAYSEFKYYILSYMLYAKENYPNIYEQTMNNRALLDAFRIIEARYRGAVEQYFANLDRLETYLKDNGIRVFRDKDMFYIGYFGYGTFEDKYYN
;
A
#
# COMPACT_ATOMS: atom_id res chain seq x y z
N MET A 1 44.11 -10.70 24.17
CA MET A 1 43.69 -11.90 23.43
C MET A 1 43.11 -11.39 22.13
N GLY A 2 43.82 -11.66 21.02
CA GLY A 2 43.48 -11.08 19.72
C GLY A 2 42.28 -11.77 19.09
N TYR A 3 41.35 -11.00 18.60
CA TYR A 3 40.28 -11.47 17.69
C TYR A 3 40.89 -11.67 16.30
N THR A 4 40.87 -12.88 15.81
CA THR A 4 41.16 -13.19 14.40
C THR A 4 39.90 -12.96 13.57
N PRO A 5 39.93 -12.11 12.51
CA PRO A 5 38.77 -11.95 11.66
C PRO A 5 38.49 -13.20 10.81
N CYS A 6 37.26 -13.60 10.71
CA CYS A 6 36.81 -14.69 9.83
C CYS A 6 37.07 -14.33 8.36
N SER A 7 37.81 -15.19 7.65
CA SER A 7 38.27 -14.97 6.27
C SER A 7 37.19 -15.24 5.17
N VAL A 8 35.91 -15.25 5.50
CA VAL A 8 34.81 -15.61 4.56
C VAL A 8 33.94 -14.41 4.14
N CYS A 9 34.14 -13.22 4.72
CA CYS A 9 33.25 -12.07 4.48
C CYS A 9 33.84 -11.00 3.54
N ASN A 10 34.90 -11.30 2.78
CA ASN A 10 35.48 -10.35 1.81
C ASN A 10 35.32 -10.83 0.34
N ALA A 11 34.14 -11.29 -0.05
CA ALA A 11 33.77 -11.27 -1.45
C ALA A 11 33.19 -9.87 -1.73
N PRO A 12 33.70 -9.10 -2.70
CA PRO A 12 33.01 -7.90 -3.12
C PRO A 12 31.62 -8.30 -3.63
N VAL A 13 30.59 -7.76 -3.00
CA VAL A 13 29.25 -7.80 -3.56
C VAL A 13 29.38 -7.12 -4.91
N ALA A 14 29.14 -7.86 -6.02
CA ALA A 14 29.13 -7.28 -7.35
C ALA A 14 28.07 -6.17 -7.33
N GLU A 15 28.53 -4.92 -7.48
CA GLU A 15 27.61 -3.82 -7.75
C GLU A 15 26.78 -4.22 -8.98
N PRO A 16 25.44 -3.98 -9.00
CA PRO A 16 24.64 -4.24 -10.18
C PRO A 16 25.28 -3.47 -11.35
N GLU A 17 25.53 -4.16 -12.46
CA GLU A 17 26.09 -3.55 -13.66
C GLU A 17 25.19 -2.39 -14.06
N GLN A 18 25.70 -1.15 -13.91
CA GLN A 18 25.01 0.06 -14.33
C GLN A 18 24.85 0.06 -15.84
N THR A 19 23.73 0.59 -16.35
CA THR A 19 23.44 0.77 -17.79
C THR A 19 24.54 1.49 -18.58
N GLY A 20 25.54 2.03 -17.95
CA GLY A 20 26.63 2.76 -18.58
C GLY A 20 26.29 4.20 -19.00
N PHE A 21 25.07 4.69 -18.78
CA PHE A 21 24.73 6.10 -19.06
C PHE A 21 25.23 7.02 -17.95
N VAL A 22 26.09 7.95 -18.32
CA VAL A 22 26.72 8.89 -17.36
C VAL A 22 25.76 9.90 -16.75
N ASP A 23 24.59 10.10 -17.37
CA ASP A 23 23.54 11.00 -16.93
C ASP A 23 22.37 10.31 -16.19
N VAL A 24 22.52 9.02 -15.91
CA VAL A 24 21.59 8.23 -15.06
C VAL A 24 22.31 7.92 -13.75
N ALA A 25 22.07 8.76 -12.74
CA ALA A 25 22.64 8.53 -11.43
C ALA A 25 21.99 7.30 -10.78
N PRO A 26 22.74 6.45 -10.07
CA PRO A 26 22.19 5.34 -9.30
C PRO A 26 21.19 5.86 -8.25
N ASN A 27 20.20 5.04 -7.91
CA ASN A 27 19.18 5.34 -6.88
C ASN A 27 18.23 6.52 -7.22
N LYS A 28 18.02 6.84 -8.50
CA LYS A 28 16.94 7.72 -8.92
C LYS A 28 15.67 6.89 -9.18
N TYR A 29 14.49 7.48 -8.97
CA TYR A 29 13.20 6.81 -9.18
C TYR A 29 13.02 6.16 -10.55
N TYR A 30 13.86 6.52 -11.51
CA TYR A 30 13.83 6.03 -12.89
C TYR A 30 15.02 5.11 -13.26
N SER A 31 16.00 4.91 -12.37
CA SER A 31 17.22 4.16 -12.72
C SER A 31 16.90 2.73 -13.16
N GLU A 32 16.12 2.02 -12.36
CA GLU A 32 15.67 0.66 -12.67
C GLU A 32 14.82 0.60 -13.95
N ALA A 33 13.94 1.59 -14.14
CA ALA A 33 13.14 1.68 -15.35
C ALA A 33 13.97 1.93 -16.61
N VAL A 34 15.07 2.67 -16.49
CA VAL A 34 16.03 2.87 -17.59
C VAL A 34 16.77 1.58 -17.89
N ASP A 35 17.25 0.86 -16.86
CA ASP A 35 17.94 -0.42 -17.00
C ASP A 35 17.05 -1.44 -17.70
N TRP A 36 15.81 -1.58 -17.23
CA TRP A 36 14.80 -2.44 -17.85
C TRP A 36 14.52 -2.05 -19.31
N ALA A 37 14.37 -0.75 -19.60
CA ALA A 37 14.05 -0.30 -20.94
C ALA A 37 15.20 -0.56 -21.93
N VAL A 38 16.45 -0.55 -21.45
CA VAL A 38 17.63 -0.91 -22.24
C VAL A 38 17.71 -2.42 -22.41
N GLU A 39 17.57 -3.19 -21.34
CA GLU A 39 17.58 -4.66 -21.38
C GLU A 39 16.52 -5.22 -22.34
N LYS A 40 15.32 -4.63 -22.32
CA LYS A 40 14.22 -5.02 -23.23
C LYS A 40 14.33 -4.43 -24.64
N GLY A 41 15.40 -3.68 -24.96
CA GLY A 41 15.57 -3.08 -26.28
C GLY A 41 14.58 -1.96 -26.61
N ILE A 42 13.86 -1.44 -25.61
CA ILE A 42 12.85 -0.39 -25.78
C ILE A 42 13.55 0.93 -26.19
N THR A 43 14.73 1.19 -25.62
CA THR A 43 15.56 2.36 -25.95
C THR A 43 17.04 2.03 -25.85
N ASN A 44 17.86 2.72 -26.67
CA ASN A 44 19.33 2.65 -26.62
C ASN A 44 19.93 3.97 -26.10
N GLY A 45 19.13 4.80 -25.42
CA GLY A 45 19.56 6.14 -25.02
C GLY A 45 19.42 7.17 -26.13
N LEU A 46 20.08 8.31 -25.96
CA LEU A 46 20.29 9.34 -26.99
C LEU A 46 21.52 9.01 -27.79
N ASP A 47 22.55 8.53 -27.12
CA ASP A 47 23.78 7.99 -27.62
C ASP A 47 24.29 6.87 -26.69
N LYS A 48 25.52 6.37 -26.93
CA LYS A 48 26.10 5.26 -26.15
C LYS A 48 26.37 5.60 -24.68
N SER A 49 26.38 6.87 -24.31
CA SER A 49 26.76 7.35 -22.97
C SER A 49 25.68 8.20 -22.29
N HIS A 50 24.63 8.60 -23.02
CA HIS A 50 23.56 9.45 -22.45
C HIS A 50 22.17 8.90 -22.71
N PHE A 51 21.37 8.83 -21.66
CA PHE A 51 19.96 8.51 -21.73
C PHE A 51 19.08 9.73 -21.98
N GLY A 52 19.44 10.89 -21.45
CA GLY A 52 18.68 12.14 -21.50
C GLY A 52 17.44 12.14 -20.60
N PRO A 53 17.55 11.80 -19.28
CA PRO A 53 16.39 11.60 -18.40
C PRO A 53 15.47 12.81 -18.32
N GLN A 54 16.01 14.02 -18.41
CA GLN A 54 15.24 15.26 -18.32
C GLN A 54 14.74 15.80 -19.68
N GLN A 55 15.11 15.17 -20.78
CA GLN A 55 14.64 15.62 -22.08
C GLN A 55 13.17 15.32 -22.30
N ALA A 56 12.45 16.29 -22.91
CA ALA A 56 11.07 16.07 -23.34
C ALA A 56 10.99 14.92 -24.35
N CYS A 57 10.01 14.05 -24.19
CA CYS A 57 9.78 12.96 -25.12
C CYS A 57 8.66 13.31 -26.09
N THR A 58 8.86 13.00 -27.35
CA THR A 58 7.85 13.27 -28.38
C THR A 58 6.82 12.16 -28.50
N ARG A 59 5.68 12.46 -29.12
CA ARG A 59 4.60 11.49 -29.37
C ARG A 59 5.09 10.29 -30.21
N GLY A 60 5.96 10.55 -31.20
CA GLY A 60 6.58 9.49 -31.98
C GLY A 60 7.47 8.56 -31.14
N GLN A 61 8.25 9.14 -30.23
CA GLN A 61 9.12 8.37 -29.35
C GLN A 61 8.34 7.48 -28.39
N ILE A 62 7.30 8.00 -27.74
CA ILE A 62 6.53 7.19 -26.79
C ILE A 62 5.79 6.04 -27.46
N VAL A 63 5.18 6.28 -28.63
CA VAL A 63 4.50 5.21 -29.36
C VAL A 63 5.51 4.16 -29.83
N THR A 64 6.74 4.58 -30.19
CA THR A 64 7.83 3.63 -30.53
C THR A 64 8.28 2.83 -29.32
N PHE A 65 8.41 3.45 -28.13
CA PHE A 65 8.74 2.72 -26.90
C PHE A 65 7.66 1.71 -26.54
N LEU A 66 6.40 2.10 -26.64
CA LEU A 66 5.27 1.21 -26.36
C LEU A 66 5.21 0.04 -27.35
N TRP A 67 5.43 0.29 -28.63
CA TRP A 67 5.47 -0.73 -29.68
C TRP A 67 6.63 -1.73 -29.48
N ARG A 68 7.81 -1.24 -29.11
CA ARG A 68 8.97 -2.07 -28.78
C ARG A 68 8.73 -2.90 -27.53
N ALA A 69 8.16 -2.29 -26.49
CA ALA A 69 7.81 -3.00 -25.27
C ALA A 69 6.76 -4.10 -25.51
N ALA A 70 5.90 -3.94 -26.52
CA ALA A 70 4.95 -4.96 -26.98
C ALA A 70 5.59 -6.04 -27.88
N GLY A 71 6.91 -6.02 -28.08
CA GLY A 71 7.63 -6.99 -28.92
C GLY A 71 7.62 -6.69 -30.43
N GLU A 72 7.49 -5.43 -30.81
CA GLU A 72 7.54 -4.93 -32.20
C GLU A 72 6.53 -5.62 -33.16
N PRO A 73 5.27 -5.77 -32.79
CA PRO A 73 4.32 -6.54 -33.60
C PRO A 73 4.13 -5.91 -34.99
N THR A 74 4.21 -6.73 -36.02
CA THR A 74 3.92 -6.32 -37.39
C THR A 74 2.42 -6.21 -37.62
N VAL A 75 1.99 -5.20 -38.37
CA VAL A 75 0.57 -5.01 -38.71
C VAL A 75 0.42 -4.78 -40.22
N ASP A 76 -0.57 -5.43 -40.80
CA ASP A 76 -1.02 -5.12 -42.14
C ASP A 76 -2.09 -4.03 -42.08
N ALA A 77 -1.64 -2.77 -42.13
CA ALA A 77 -2.48 -1.60 -42.13
C ALA A 77 -1.81 -0.46 -42.91
N GLY A 78 -2.57 0.35 -43.63
CA GLY A 78 -2.06 1.55 -44.28
C GLY A 78 -1.72 2.63 -43.26
N MET A 79 -0.89 3.61 -43.66
CA MET A 79 -0.70 4.84 -42.92
C MET A 79 -1.86 5.79 -43.18
N THR A 80 -2.43 6.36 -42.13
CA THR A 80 -3.58 7.27 -42.20
C THR A 80 -3.18 8.74 -41.98
N PHE A 81 -1.91 9.00 -41.60
CA PHE A 81 -1.45 10.35 -41.28
C PHE A 81 -0.46 10.86 -42.33
N ASP A 82 -0.69 12.10 -42.79
CA ASP A 82 0.10 12.75 -43.83
C ASP A 82 1.48 13.19 -43.33
N ASP A 83 1.73 13.20 -42.02
CA ASP A 83 2.95 13.63 -41.38
C ASP A 83 3.78 12.47 -40.82
N VAL A 84 3.50 11.23 -41.24
CA VAL A 84 4.29 10.03 -40.91
C VAL A 84 4.54 9.24 -42.20
N HIS A 85 5.81 9.18 -42.61
CA HIS A 85 6.20 8.62 -43.91
C HIS A 85 6.93 7.28 -43.75
N TYR A 86 6.89 6.51 -44.81
CA TYR A 86 7.71 5.28 -44.88
C TYR A 86 9.19 5.65 -44.72
N GLY A 87 9.87 4.98 -43.78
CA GLY A 87 11.25 5.30 -43.42
C GLY A 87 11.39 6.13 -42.15
N ASP A 88 10.33 6.75 -41.63
CA ASP A 88 10.36 7.40 -40.34
C ASP A 88 10.55 6.35 -39.23
N TYR A 89 11.34 6.68 -38.20
CA TYR A 89 11.64 5.76 -37.08
C TYR A 89 10.38 5.26 -36.35
N CYS A 90 9.32 6.03 -36.37
CA CYS A 90 8.05 5.70 -35.70
C CYS A 90 6.99 5.13 -36.66
N TYR A 91 7.31 4.95 -37.95
CA TYR A 91 6.31 4.53 -38.97
C TYR A 91 5.54 3.26 -38.59
N ASN A 92 6.25 2.19 -38.25
CA ASN A 92 5.62 0.90 -37.87
C ASN A 92 4.90 1.01 -36.56
N ALA A 93 5.47 1.71 -35.59
CA ALA A 93 4.86 1.94 -34.27
C ALA A 93 3.53 2.73 -34.37
N VAL A 94 3.47 3.74 -35.21
CA VAL A 94 2.25 4.52 -35.43
C VAL A 94 1.16 3.67 -36.11
N ARG A 95 1.53 2.89 -37.15
CA ARG A 95 0.60 1.95 -37.82
C ARG A 95 -0.01 0.96 -36.81
N TRP A 96 0.84 0.37 -35.99
CA TRP A 96 0.42 -0.54 -34.93
C TRP A 96 -0.49 0.16 -33.93
N ALA A 97 -0.14 1.35 -33.48
CA ALA A 97 -0.94 2.09 -32.51
C ALA A 97 -2.30 2.53 -33.05
N VAL A 98 -2.40 2.85 -34.35
CA VAL A 98 -3.68 3.12 -35.02
C VAL A 98 -4.52 1.85 -35.11
N LYS A 99 -3.93 0.74 -35.57
CA LYS A 99 -4.62 -0.55 -35.74
C LYS A 99 -5.22 -1.06 -34.43
N ASN A 100 -4.52 -0.84 -33.32
CA ASN A 100 -4.96 -1.26 -31.99
C ASN A 100 -5.74 -0.19 -31.22
N GLY A 101 -6.16 0.90 -31.89
CA GLY A 101 -6.96 1.96 -31.25
C GLY A 101 -6.22 2.80 -30.21
N ILE A 102 -4.91 2.64 -30.08
CA ILE A 102 -4.09 3.35 -29.09
C ILE A 102 -4.03 4.85 -29.38
N THR A 103 -4.01 5.21 -30.66
CA THR A 103 -4.04 6.62 -31.09
C THR A 103 -5.05 6.85 -32.18
N LYS A 104 -5.64 8.06 -32.19
CA LYS A 104 -6.46 8.61 -33.29
C LYS A 104 -5.80 9.81 -33.95
N GLY A 105 -4.51 10.07 -33.65
CA GLY A 105 -3.81 11.26 -34.10
C GLY A 105 -4.11 12.50 -33.25
N THR A 106 -3.60 13.64 -33.71
CA THR A 106 -3.97 14.99 -33.22
C THR A 106 -5.06 15.62 -34.08
N SER A 107 -5.24 15.10 -35.29
CA SER A 107 -6.38 15.32 -36.16
C SER A 107 -6.63 14.07 -36.99
N SER A 108 -7.64 14.09 -37.89
CA SER A 108 -7.93 13.00 -38.81
C SER A 108 -6.78 12.68 -39.78
N THR A 109 -5.89 13.62 -40.06
CA THR A 109 -4.77 13.47 -41.01
C THR A 109 -3.40 13.65 -40.39
N LYS A 110 -3.30 13.98 -39.06
CA LYS A 110 -2.01 14.22 -38.43
C LYS A 110 -1.81 13.44 -37.15
N PHE A 111 -0.66 12.81 -37.00
CA PHE A 111 -0.21 12.18 -35.78
C PHE A 111 0.61 13.14 -34.90
N SER A 112 1.35 14.09 -35.51
CA SER A 112 2.28 15.03 -34.90
C SER A 112 3.43 14.34 -34.17
N PRO A 113 4.27 13.54 -34.87
CA PRO A 113 5.28 12.68 -34.24
C PRO A 113 6.35 13.47 -33.47
N GLN A 114 6.65 14.71 -33.87
CA GLN A 114 7.67 15.57 -33.23
C GLN A 114 7.09 16.41 -32.07
N GLN A 115 5.79 16.41 -31.87
CA GLN A 115 5.19 17.19 -30.78
C GLN A 115 5.55 16.55 -29.43
N PRO A 116 5.98 17.35 -28.42
CA PRO A 116 6.17 16.86 -27.06
C PRO A 116 4.89 16.23 -26.51
N CYS A 117 5.03 15.11 -25.83
CA CYS A 117 3.91 14.37 -25.27
C CYS A 117 3.60 14.82 -23.85
N THR A 118 2.33 15.09 -23.55
CA THR A 118 1.92 15.48 -22.20
C THR A 118 1.63 14.25 -21.34
N ARG A 119 1.64 14.42 -20.00
CA ARG A 119 1.35 13.35 -19.04
C ARG A 119 -0.02 12.71 -19.27
N GLY A 120 -1.03 13.52 -19.56
CA GLY A 120 -2.37 13.03 -19.92
C GLY A 120 -2.41 12.19 -21.18
N GLN A 121 -1.60 12.55 -22.19
CA GLN A 121 -1.47 11.77 -23.43
C GLN A 121 -0.75 10.43 -23.19
N VAL A 122 0.31 10.43 -22.38
CA VAL A 122 1.06 9.21 -22.06
C VAL A 122 0.17 8.17 -21.42
N VAL A 123 -0.51 8.52 -20.33
CA VAL A 123 -1.39 7.56 -19.65
C VAL A 123 -2.58 7.14 -20.53
N THR A 124 -3.03 8.02 -21.46
CA THR A 124 -4.06 7.66 -22.44
C THR A 124 -3.59 6.63 -23.45
N PHE A 125 -2.33 6.69 -23.89
CA PHE A 125 -1.76 5.64 -24.76
C PHE A 125 -1.66 4.30 -24.04
N LEU A 126 -1.20 4.29 -22.79
CA LEU A 126 -1.11 3.07 -21.98
C LEU A 126 -2.50 2.47 -21.71
N TYR A 127 -3.45 3.30 -21.29
CA TYR A 127 -4.82 2.89 -21.03
C TYR A 127 -5.49 2.26 -22.26
N ARG A 128 -5.26 2.85 -23.45
CA ARG A 128 -5.79 2.31 -24.70
C ARG A 128 -5.06 1.05 -25.15
N ALA A 129 -3.76 0.93 -24.86
CA ALA A 129 -3.00 -0.28 -25.12
C ALA A 129 -3.52 -1.47 -24.29
N GLU A 130 -4.05 -1.21 -23.09
CA GLU A 130 -4.73 -2.19 -22.24
C GLU A 130 -6.19 -2.47 -22.66
N GLY A 131 -6.62 -1.92 -23.77
CA GLY A 131 -7.99 -2.12 -24.28
C GLY A 131 -9.03 -1.18 -23.66
N SER A 132 -8.62 -0.11 -22.99
CA SER A 132 -9.51 0.86 -22.34
C SER A 132 -10.48 0.21 -21.34
N PRO A 133 -9.99 -0.50 -20.32
CA PRO A 133 -10.84 -1.17 -19.36
C PRO A 133 -11.79 -0.19 -18.66
N ASP A 134 -12.94 -0.69 -18.22
CA ASP A 134 -13.90 0.12 -17.50
C ASP A 134 -13.31 0.57 -16.14
N VAL A 135 -13.51 1.84 -15.80
CA VAL A 135 -12.97 2.46 -14.59
C VAL A 135 -14.07 3.20 -13.85
N GLY A 136 -13.92 3.29 -12.53
CA GLY A 136 -14.84 4.10 -11.72
C GLY A 136 -14.83 5.60 -12.11
N ASN A 137 -15.77 6.35 -11.57
CA ASN A 137 -15.95 7.78 -11.89
C ASN A 137 -15.21 8.74 -10.94
N VAL A 138 -14.51 8.22 -9.92
CA VAL A 138 -13.85 9.05 -8.92
C VAL A 138 -12.42 9.33 -9.33
N CYS A 139 -12.13 10.58 -9.66
CA CYS A 139 -10.77 11.06 -9.87
C CYS A 139 -10.35 11.90 -8.65
N ARG A 140 -9.26 11.53 -8.00
CA ARG A 140 -8.75 12.25 -6.82
C ARG A 140 -8.08 13.58 -7.16
N PHE A 141 -7.77 13.82 -8.42
CA PHE A 141 -7.02 15.01 -8.87
C PHE A 141 -7.95 16.14 -9.29
N SER A 142 -7.83 17.28 -8.62
CA SER A 142 -8.65 18.48 -8.87
C SER A 142 -8.35 19.17 -10.21
N ASP A 143 -7.18 18.90 -10.79
CA ASP A 143 -6.74 19.45 -12.08
C ASP A 143 -7.09 18.56 -13.28
N VAL A 144 -7.86 17.49 -13.07
CA VAL A 144 -8.39 16.62 -14.12
C VAL A 144 -9.90 16.78 -14.18
N ALA A 145 -10.35 17.64 -15.08
CA ALA A 145 -11.77 17.96 -15.24
C ALA A 145 -12.63 16.73 -15.60
N ASP A 146 -13.92 16.76 -15.30
CA ASP A 146 -14.82 15.64 -15.52
C ASP A 146 -14.97 15.26 -17.00
N ASP A 147 -14.85 16.23 -17.91
CA ASP A 147 -14.90 16.09 -19.35
C ASP A 147 -13.50 15.92 -19.99
N SER A 148 -12.45 15.77 -19.18
CA SER A 148 -11.09 15.63 -19.70
C SER A 148 -10.92 14.32 -20.49
N PHE A 149 -10.31 14.42 -21.68
CA PHE A 149 -10.02 13.28 -22.55
C PHE A 149 -9.18 12.18 -21.89
N CYS A 150 -8.40 12.52 -20.86
CA CYS A 150 -7.52 11.59 -20.16
C CYS A 150 -8.07 11.15 -18.80
N ARG A 151 -9.29 11.58 -18.39
CA ARG A 151 -9.81 11.28 -17.06
C ARG A 151 -9.86 9.79 -16.75
N SER A 152 -10.48 8.99 -17.61
CA SER A 152 -10.53 7.53 -17.43
C SER A 152 -9.13 6.90 -17.41
N ALA A 153 -8.24 7.38 -18.26
CA ALA A 153 -6.86 6.92 -18.30
C ALA A 153 -6.08 7.29 -17.02
N VAL A 154 -6.34 8.46 -16.45
CA VAL A 154 -5.70 8.87 -15.18
C VAL A 154 -6.24 8.03 -14.01
N ILE A 155 -7.56 7.83 -13.93
CA ILE A 155 -8.15 6.94 -12.91
C ILE A 155 -7.58 5.54 -13.01
N TRP A 156 -7.50 4.98 -14.21
CA TRP A 156 -6.92 3.67 -14.48
C TRP A 156 -5.43 3.61 -14.09
N ALA A 157 -4.64 4.60 -14.49
CA ALA A 157 -3.21 4.61 -14.24
C ALA A 157 -2.88 4.71 -12.73
N VAL A 158 -3.72 5.38 -11.95
CA VAL A 158 -3.63 5.40 -10.49
C VAL A 158 -4.01 4.05 -9.90
N ALA A 159 -5.14 3.49 -10.32
CA ALA A 159 -5.63 2.20 -9.82
C ALA A 159 -4.66 1.03 -10.10
N ASN A 160 -3.82 1.17 -11.13
CA ASN A 160 -2.81 0.20 -11.52
C ASN A 160 -1.37 0.64 -11.14
N ASN A 161 -1.20 1.54 -10.19
CA ASN A 161 0.09 1.99 -9.68
C ASN A 161 1.09 2.51 -10.74
N ILE A 162 0.61 2.85 -11.94
CA ILE A 162 1.44 3.44 -13.01
C ILE A 162 1.89 4.84 -12.60
N THR A 163 1.02 5.56 -11.89
CA THR A 163 1.29 6.91 -11.40
C THR A 163 0.55 7.21 -10.09
N ASN A 164 1.21 7.98 -9.22
CA ASN A 164 0.59 8.53 -8.01
C ASN A 164 0.18 10.01 -8.16
N GLY A 165 0.29 10.57 -9.37
CA GLY A 165 0.10 11.99 -9.58
C GLY A 165 1.43 12.76 -9.50
N LYS A 166 1.34 14.09 -9.48
CA LYS A 166 2.46 15.00 -9.18
C LYS A 166 2.44 15.40 -7.70
N THR A 167 1.24 15.52 -7.16
CA THR A 167 0.94 15.65 -5.73
C THR A 167 -0.28 14.77 -5.42
N GLU A 168 -0.70 14.70 -4.20
CA GLU A 168 -1.92 13.96 -3.81
C GLU A 168 -3.19 14.43 -4.52
N THR A 169 -3.26 15.72 -4.85
CA THR A 169 -4.45 16.35 -5.45
C THR A 169 -4.26 16.83 -6.88
N THR A 170 -3.05 16.70 -7.46
CA THR A 170 -2.76 17.15 -8.82
C THR A 170 -2.06 16.07 -9.65
N PHE A 171 -2.52 15.88 -10.88
CA PHE A 171 -1.92 14.99 -11.87
C PHE A 171 -1.01 15.73 -12.85
N ALA A 172 -1.29 17.00 -13.12
CA ALA A 172 -0.68 17.83 -14.13
C ALA A 172 -0.83 17.29 -15.58
N PRO A 173 -2.06 17.08 -16.09
CA PRO A 173 -2.31 16.40 -17.37
C PRO A 173 -1.69 17.09 -18.58
N SER A 174 -1.52 18.41 -18.53
CA SER A 174 -0.97 19.23 -19.61
C SER A 174 0.57 19.39 -19.54
N GLU A 175 1.20 18.92 -18.46
CA GLU A 175 2.65 18.99 -18.32
C GLU A 175 3.34 18.01 -19.29
N ILE A 176 4.43 18.46 -19.90
CA ILE A 176 5.22 17.64 -20.82
C ILE A 176 5.97 16.57 -20.04
N CYS A 177 5.86 15.32 -20.46
CA CYS A 177 6.63 14.22 -19.91
C CYS A 177 8.08 14.24 -20.40
N ASN A 178 9.02 14.05 -19.48
CA ASN A 178 10.41 13.75 -19.82
C ASN A 178 10.62 12.24 -20.04
N ARG A 179 11.79 11.88 -20.59
CA ARG A 179 12.12 10.49 -20.92
C ARG A 179 12.15 9.60 -19.70
N ALA A 180 12.65 10.07 -18.54
CA ALA A 180 12.66 9.32 -17.29
C ALA A 180 11.24 8.98 -16.81
N GLN A 181 10.33 9.94 -16.86
CA GLN A 181 8.92 9.69 -16.48
C GLN A 181 8.24 8.67 -17.40
N ILE A 182 8.53 8.74 -18.70
CA ILE A 182 7.91 7.83 -19.68
C ILE A 182 8.39 6.40 -19.50
N VAL A 183 9.71 6.17 -19.36
CA VAL A 183 10.19 4.80 -19.11
C VAL A 183 9.72 4.27 -17.76
N THR A 184 9.55 5.14 -16.75
CA THR A 184 8.97 4.76 -15.47
C THR A 184 7.50 4.33 -15.62
N PHE A 185 6.70 5.07 -16.40
CA PHE A 185 5.31 4.66 -16.66
C PHE A 185 5.24 3.35 -17.43
N LEU A 186 6.09 3.16 -18.44
CA LEU A 186 6.18 1.90 -19.19
C LEU A 186 6.66 0.74 -18.31
N TYR A 187 7.70 0.97 -17.52
CA TYR A 187 8.23 -0.02 -16.57
C TYR A 187 7.13 -0.50 -15.62
N ARG A 188 6.42 0.43 -14.99
CA ARG A 188 5.31 0.11 -14.10
C ARG A 188 4.15 -0.58 -14.82
N PHE A 189 3.88 -0.21 -16.06
CA PHE A 189 2.84 -0.82 -16.86
C PHE A 189 3.16 -2.28 -17.23
N TYR A 190 4.39 -2.58 -17.66
CA TYR A 190 4.78 -3.92 -18.09
C TYR A 190 5.29 -4.82 -16.95
N ASN A 191 5.75 -4.28 -15.85
CA ASN A 191 6.20 -5.04 -14.69
C ASN A 191 5.18 -5.06 -13.54
N GLN A 192 3.95 -4.63 -13.80
CA GLN A 192 2.84 -5.12 -13.00
C GLN A 192 2.88 -6.64 -13.14
N SER A 193 3.00 -7.35 -12.02
CA SER A 193 2.97 -8.81 -12.02
C SER A 193 1.73 -9.26 -12.80
N THR A 194 1.92 -9.59 -14.06
CA THR A 194 0.87 -10.18 -14.87
C THR A 194 0.59 -11.54 -14.24
N PRO A 195 -0.62 -11.81 -13.76
CA PRO A 195 -1.00 -13.19 -13.57
C PRO A 195 -0.86 -13.85 -14.96
N THR A 196 -0.04 -14.88 -15.05
CA THR A 196 0.03 -15.79 -16.20
C THR A 196 -1.40 -16.07 -16.66
N PRO A 197 -1.71 -16.00 -17.98
CA PRO A 197 -3.06 -16.28 -18.45
C PRO A 197 -3.40 -17.73 -18.13
N THR A 198 -4.00 -17.95 -17.00
CA THR A 198 -4.78 -19.13 -16.68
C THR A 198 -6.05 -19.02 -17.54
N PRO A 199 -6.57 -20.13 -18.14
CA PRO A 199 -7.75 -20.07 -18.97
C PRO A 199 -8.84 -19.30 -18.23
N THR A 200 -9.39 -18.31 -18.93
CA THR A 200 -10.43 -17.38 -18.46
C THR A 200 -11.39 -18.07 -17.48
N PRO A 201 -11.29 -17.83 -16.17
CA PRO A 201 -12.44 -18.06 -15.34
C PRO A 201 -13.42 -16.95 -15.73
N THR A 202 -14.67 -17.31 -15.96
CA THR A 202 -15.80 -16.40 -15.98
C THR A 202 -15.52 -15.31 -14.94
N PRO A 203 -15.57 -13.99 -15.30
CA PRO A 203 -15.20 -12.94 -14.37
C PRO A 203 -15.98 -13.17 -13.08
N ALA A 204 -15.26 -13.44 -12.02
CA ALA A 204 -15.86 -13.34 -10.70
C ALA A 204 -16.40 -11.92 -10.64
N PRO A 205 -17.66 -11.71 -10.29
CA PRO A 205 -18.27 -10.40 -10.34
C PRO A 205 -17.37 -9.48 -9.50
N THR A 206 -16.80 -8.46 -10.15
CA THR A 206 -16.23 -7.31 -9.45
C THR A 206 -17.32 -6.85 -8.50
N PRO A 207 -17.14 -6.93 -7.18
CA PRO A 207 -18.23 -6.60 -6.30
C PRO A 207 -18.34 -5.09 -6.22
N THR A 208 -19.05 -4.53 -7.17
CA THR A 208 -19.64 -3.18 -7.10
C THR A 208 -20.85 -3.15 -6.17
N THR A 209 -21.08 -4.25 -5.43
CA THR A 209 -22.13 -4.27 -4.42
C THR A 209 -21.64 -3.45 -3.23
N PRO A 210 -22.34 -2.39 -2.83
CA PRO A 210 -22.04 -1.67 -1.58
C PRO A 210 -21.91 -2.66 -0.44
N VAL A 211 -21.02 -2.36 0.51
CA VAL A 211 -20.93 -3.11 1.76
C VAL A 211 -22.35 -3.21 2.34
N SER A 212 -22.82 -4.43 2.58
CA SER A 212 -24.17 -4.59 3.13
C SER A 212 -24.19 -4.06 4.56
N SER A 213 -25.07 -3.10 4.83
CA SER A 213 -25.31 -2.60 6.18
C SER A 213 -25.95 -3.65 7.10
N ASP A 214 -26.43 -4.76 6.56
CA ASP A 214 -27.18 -5.78 7.29
C ASP A 214 -26.35 -6.51 8.37
N TYR A 215 -25.00 -6.52 8.19
CA TYR A 215 -24.07 -7.15 9.14
C TYR A 215 -23.43 -6.13 10.09
N ILE A 216 -23.60 -4.83 9.88
CA ILE A 216 -23.01 -3.77 10.70
C ILE A 216 -23.96 -3.42 11.84
N VAL A 217 -23.47 -3.57 13.07
CA VAL A 217 -24.24 -3.40 14.30
C VAL A 217 -23.56 -2.34 15.16
N SER A 218 -24.36 -1.47 15.82
CA SER A 218 -23.85 -0.56 16.83
C SER A 218 -23.45 -1.32 18.09
N GLY A 219 -22.36 -0.90 18.71
CA GLY A 219 -21.93 -1.41 20.01
C GLY A 219 -22.82 -0.92 21.15
N LYS A 220 -22.45 -1.29 22.37
CA LYS A 220 -23.24 -1.00 23.58
C LYS A 220 -23.12 0.44 24.08
N LEU A 221 -22.00 1.10 23.78
CA LEU A 221 -21.75 2.48 24.16
C LEU A 221 -22.11 3.45 23.03
N PRO A 222 -22.48 4.70 23.35
CA PRO A 222 -22.57 5.77 22.36
C PRO A 222 -21.19 6.12 21.78
N TYR A 223 -21.17 6.62 20.55
CA TYR A 223 -19.95 7.10 19.91
C TYR A 223 -20.17 8.51 19.33
N PRO A 224 -19.28 9.48 19.56
CA PRO A 224 -18.16 9.39 20.50
C PRO A 224 -18.63 9.25 21.95
N CYS A 225 -17.71 8.85 22.86
CA CYS A 225 -18.06 8.76 24.28
C CYS A 225 -18.45 10.15 24.82
N PRO A 226 -19.56 10.26 25.58
CA PRO A 226 -20.22 11.55 25.79
C PRO A 226 -19.50 12.51 26.77
N GLU A 227 -18.54 12.07 27.52
CA GLU A 227 -17.79 12.88 28.50
C GLU A 227 -16.29 12.63 28.34
N PRO A 228 -15.62 13.28 27.36
CA PRO A 228 -14.17 13.21 27.25
C PRO A 228 -13.54 13.85 28.49
N LEU A 229 -12.49 13.23 29.03
CA LEU A 229 -11.73 13.77 30.15
C LEU A 229 -11.04 15.08 29.73
N SER A 230 -11.09 16.10 30.56
CA SER A 230 -10.75 17.47 30.15
C SER A 230 -9.26 17.82 30.25
N CYS A 231 -8.44 16.99 30.87
CA CYS A 231 -7.02 17.24 31.05
C CYS A 231 -6.19 16.27 30.26
N VAL A 232 -5.56 16.77 29.18
CA VAL A 232 -4.62 15.97 28.39
C VAL A 232 -3.31 15.86 29.18
N PRO A 233 -2.82 14.64 29.46
CA PRO A 233 -1.58 14.43 30.20
C PRO A 233 -0.36 14.89 29.39
N THR A 234 0.76 15.12 30.08
CA THR A 234 2.08 15.30 29.44
C THR A 234 2.79 13.95 29.29
N PRO A 235 3.86 13.85 28.48
CA PRO A 235 4.61 12.59 28.30
C PRO A 235 5.25 12.06 29.59
N GLU A 236 5.51 12.93 30.56
CA GLU A 236 6.10 12.59 31.86
C GLU A 236 5.06 12.11 32.89
N ASP A 237 3.76 12.28 32.60
CA ASP A 237 2.71 11.80 33.48
C ASP A 237 2.64 10.27 33.48
N GLU A 238 2.35 9.71 34.66
CA GLU A 238 2.19 8.25 34.78
C GLU A 238 1.05 7.72 33.91
N ALA A 239 1.21 6.51 33.42
CA ALA A 239 0.18 5.77 32.70
C ALA A 239 -0.94 5.33 33.66
N THR A 240 -1.75 6.30 34.10
CA THR A 240 -2.96 6.01 34.87
C THR A 240 -4.15 5.76 33.95
N HIS A 241 -5.17 5.06 34.46
CA HIS A 241 -6.43 4.84 33.75
C HIS A 241 -6.98 6.13 33.10
N ASP A 242 -7.07 7.20 33.90
CA ASP A 242 -7.65 8.48 33.47
C ASP A 242 -6.76 9.20 32.45
N ASN A 243 -5.42 9.13 32.60
CA ASN A 243 -4.48 9.72 31.65
C ASN A 243 -4.54 9.03 30.29
N VAL A 244 -4.61 7.69 30.26
CA VAL A 244 -4.76 6.92 29.02
C VAL A 244 -6.06 7.28 28.29
N LEU A 245 -7.18 7.31 29.01
CA LEU A 245 -8.46 7.63 28.40
C LEU A 245 -8.54 9.10 27.97
N ALA A 246 -7.99 10.05 28.75
CA ALA A 246 -7.94 11.47 28.39
C ALA A 246 -7.14 11.69 27.10
N LEU A 247 -6.01 11.01 26.95
CA LEU A 247 -5.19 11.08 25.75
C LEU A 247 -5.94 10.53 24.54
N LEU A 248 -6.54 9.34 24.67
CA LEU A 248 -7.28 8.72 23.59
C LEU A 248 -8.57 9.46 23.21
N ASP A 249 -9.31 10.03 24.16
CA ASP A 249 -10.51 10.82 23.88
C ASP A 249 -10.20 12.01 22.95
N ASN A 250 -9.03 12.62 23.11
CA ASN A 250 -8.62 13.79 22.36
C ASN A 250 -8.00 13.43 21.01
N TYR A 251 -7.22 12.35 20.92
CA TYR A 251 -6.41 12.05 19.74
C TYR A 251 -6.81 10.78 19.01
N CYS A 252 -7.42 9.81 19.69
CA CYS A 252 -7.89 8.55 19.09
C CYS A 252 -9.23 8.06 19.70
N PRO A 253 -10.36 8.73 19.44
CA PRO A 253 -11.65 8.37 20.06
C PRO A 253 -12.10 6.92 19.83
N ASN A 254 -11.67 6.28 18.75
CA ASN A 254 -11.94 4.87 18.52
C ASN A 254 -11.15 3.96 19.47
N GLY A 255 -9.90 4.30 19.79
CA GLY A 255 -9.11 3.62 20.83
C GLY A 255 -9.79 3.75 22.19
N ALA A 256 -10.16 4.97 22.60
CA ALA A 256 -10.92 5.22 23.82
C ALA A 256 -12.21 4.39 23.89
N TYR A 257 -12.93 4.30 22.78
CA TYR A 257 -14.15 3.49 22.70
C TYR A 257 -13.88 2.01 22.93
N ILE A 258 -12.84 1.45 22.29
CA ILE A 258 -12.48 0.02 22.46
C ILE A 258 -12.20 -0.27 23.94
N LEU A 259 -11.36 0.54 24.60
CA LEU A 259 -10.99 0.35 26.01
C LEU A 259 -12.23 0.38 26.92
N ARG A 260 -13.07 1.39 26.80
CA ARG A 260 -14.29 1.49 27.62
C ARG A 260 -15.29 0.37 27.34
N ALA A 261 -15.41 -0.04 26.06
CA ALA A 261 -16.35 -1.09 25.69
C ALA A 261 -15.96 -2.47 26.24
N THR A 262 -14.68 -2.72 26.46
CA THR A 262 -14.19 -3.96 27.10
C THR A 262 -14.21 -3.85 28.62
N GLU A 263 -13.93 -2.65 29.16
CA GLU A 263 -13.95 -2.41 30.58
C GLU A 263 -15.35 -2.64 31.20
N ILE A 264 -16.43 -2.22 30.53
CA ILE A 264 -17.81 -2.49 31.01
C ILE A 264 -18.16 -3.99 31.02
N GLU A 265 -17.40 -4.81 30.31
CA GLU A 265 -17.51 -6.28 30.30
C GLU A 265 -16.57 -6.94 31.33
N GLY A 266 -15.79 -6.15 32.06
CA GLY A 266 -14.92 -6.59 33.15
C GLY A 266 -13.44 -6.75 32.80
N ASP A 267 -13.00 -6.34 31.62
CA ASP A 267 -11.58 -6.33 31.27
C ASP A 267 -10.87 -5.18 31.97
N ASN A 268 -9.57 -5.31 32.17
CA ASN A 268 -8.70 -4.27 32.71
C ASN A 268 -7.57 -3.99 31.74
N PHE A 269 -7.70 -2.95 30.91
CA PHE A 269 -6.67 -2.60 29.94
C PHE A 269 -5.37 -2.11 30.58
N MET A 270 -5.41 -1.65 31.84
CA MET A 270 -4.22 -1.23 32.57
C MET A 270 -3.19 -2.35 32.79
N THR A 271 -3.60 -3.62 32.68
CA THR A 271 -2.67 -4.77 32.70
C THR A 271 -1.59 -4.68 31.60
N TRP A 272 -1.89 -3.99 30.50
CA TRP A 272 -0.97 -3.81 29.37
C TRP A 272 -0.13 -2.54 29.47
N MET A 273 -0.36 -1.74 30.53
CA MET A 273 0.32 -0.47 30.80
C MET A 273 1.23 -0.53 32.03
N GLU A 274 1.27 -1.67 32.74
CA GLU A 274 2.03 -1.81 33.98
C GLU A 274 3.55 -1.66 33.75
N ASN A 275 4.15 -0.70 34.49
CA ASN A 275 5.58 -0.38 34.44
C ASN A 275 6.10 0.18 33.10
N GLU A 276 5.21 0.63 32.22
CA GLU A 276 5.56 1.22 30.93
C GLU A 276 5.21 2.72 30.92
N ALA A 277 5.91 3.48 30.07
CA ALA A 277 5.55 4.87 29.86
C ALA A 277 4.21 5.00 29.12
N LEU A 278 3.46 6.07 29.37
CA LEU A 278 2.12 6.31 28.81
C LEU A 278 2.04 6.07 27.31
N LEU A 279 3.04 6.51 26.54
CA LEU A 279 3.03 6.43 25.09
C LEU A 279 3.58 5.10 24.56
N ASP A 280 4.33 4.34 25.34
CA ASP A 280 5.03 3.14 24.86
C ASP A 280 4.08 1.97 24.65
N CYS A 281 3.03 1.85 25.44
CA CYS A 281 2.10 0.72 25.43
C CYS A 281 0.64 1.06 25.09
N ILE A 282 0.32 2.34 24.80
CA ILE A 282 -1.06 2.74 24.50
C ILE A 282 -1.63 2.00 23.27
N GLY A 283 -0.83 1.81 22.23
CA GLY A 283 -1.19 1.03 21.06
C GLY A 283 -1.41 -0.44 21.40
N THR A 284 -0.52 -1.03 22.21
CA THR A 284 -0.63 -2.41 22.69
C THR A 284 -1.90 -2.62 23.53
N ALA A 285 -2.24 -1.68 24.41
CA ALA A 285 -3.48 -1.76 25.17
C ALA A 285 -4.72 -1.77 24.27
N VAL A 286 -4.76 -0.93 23.23
CA VAL A 286 -5.85 -0.92 22.24
C VAL A 286 -5.85 -2.20 21.39
N HIS A 287 -4.67 -2.73 21.04
CA HIS A 287 -4.53 -4.00 20.33
C HIS A 287 -5.19 -5.15 21.09
N GLU A 288 -4.75 -5.36 22.32
CA GLU A 288 -5.22 -6.47 23.15
C GLU A 288 -6.71 -6.33 23.48
N GLN A 289 -7.16 -5.11 23.77
CA GLN A 289 -8.57 -4.85 23.99
C GLN A 289 -9.42 -4.96 22.70
N SER A 290 -8.85 -4.88 21.53
CA SER A 290 -9.55 -5.22 20.29
C SER A 290 -9.92 -6.72 20.23
N HIS A 291 -9.04 -7.58 20.75
CA HIS A 291 -9.35 -9.00 20.94
C HIS A 291 -10.45 -9.20 21.99
N GLY A 292 -10.36 -8.49 23.11
CA GLY A 292 -11.42 -8.44 24.14
C GLY A 292 -12.76 -8.00 23.55
N TYR A 293 -12.76 -6.89 22.79
CA TYR A 293 -13.96 -6.40 22.11
C TYR A 293 -14.59 -7.45 21.19
N THR A 294 -13.79 -8.10 20.36
CA THR A 294 -14.26 -9.20 19.52
C THR A 294 -14.88 -10.32 20.35
N SER A 295 -14.20 -10.73 21.42
CA SER A 295 -14.62 -11.81 22.33
C SER A 295 -15.96 -11.51 23.01
N HIS A 296 -16.13 -10.32 23.57
CA HIS A 296 -17.34 -9.89 24.28
C HIS A 296 -18.56 -9.67 23.36
N ASN A 297 -18.32 -9.39 22.08
CA ASN A 297 -19.36 -9.17 21.11
C ASN A 297 -19.63 -10.39 20.21
N MET A 298 -18.87 -11.48 20.37
CA MET A 298 -19.16 -12.76 19.71
C MET A 298 -20.50 -13.35 20.20
N SER A 299 -21.09 -14.17 19.37
CA SER A 299 -22.31 -14.94 19.75
C SER A 299 -22.28 -16.34 19.14
N TYR A 300 -23.08 -17.22 19.69
CA TYR A 300 -23.26 -18.58 19.20
C TYR A 300 -24.74 -18.88 18.97
N ASN A 301 -25.08 -19.25 17.74
CA ASN A 301 -26.45 -19.61 17.34
C ASN A 301 -26.47 -20.87 16.46
N GLY A 302 -25.72 -21.91 16.85
CA GLY A 302 -25.47 -23.09 16.03
C GLY A 302 -24.13 -22.98 15.28
N THR A 303 -23.67 -21.78 14.99
CA THR A 303 -22.31 -21.46 14.57
C THR A 303 -21.79 -20.24 15.34
N TRP A 304 -20.47 -20.08 15.45
CA TRP A 304 -19.88 -18.88 16.02
C TRP A 304 -20.05 -17.70 15.06
N VAL A 305 -20.37 -16.54 15.63
CA VAL A 305 -20.46 -15.28 14.90
C VAL A 305 -19.41 -14.33 15.48
N MET A 306 -18.37 -14.03 14.71
CA MET A 306 -17.34 -13.08 15.09
C MET A 306 -17.87 -11.64 15.05
N ALA A 307 -17.21 -10.73 15.78
CA ALA A 307 -17.59 -9.32 15.82
C ALA A 307 -16.34 -8.44 15.69
N TYR A 308 -16.01 -8.02 14.48
CA TYR A 308 -14.84 -7.18 14.25
C TYR A 308 -15.21 -5.70 14.33
N TYR A 309 -14.49 -4.94 15.17
CA TYR A 309 -14.73 -3.51 15.33
C TYR A 309 -14.36 -2.76 14.04
N THR A 310 -15.32 -2.02 13.49
CA THR A 310 -15.17 -1.29 12.22
C THR A 310 -15.00 0.22 12.41
N GLY A 311 -15.03 0.71 13.64
CA GLY A 311 -14.93 2.13 13.99
C GLY A 311 -16.28 2.78 14.28
N GLU A 312 -16.24 3.97 14.83
CA GLU A 312 -17.41 4.79 15.15
C GLU A 312 -18.47 4.05 16.01
N GLY A 313 -18.00 3.27 16.98
CA GLY A 313 -18.87 2.48 17.85
C GLY A 313 -19.61 1.33 17.16
N LYS A 314 -19.14 0.89 15.99
CA LYS A 314 -19.78 -0.17 15.21
C LYS A 314 -18.88 -1.38 15.04
N HIS A 315 -19.49 -2.55 14.86
CA HIS A 315 -18.78 -3.77 14.48
C HIS A 315 -19.56 -4.53 13.41
N ILE A 316 -18.86 -5.36 12.65
CA ILE A 316 -19.46 -6.25 11.66
C ILE A 316 -19.58 -7.67 12.23
N LYS A 317 -20.76 -8.24 12.13
CA LYS A 317 -21.08 -9.62 12.56
C LYS A 317 -20.77 -10.59 11.41
N VAL A 318 -19.88 -11.54 11.67
CA VAL A 318 -19.41 -12.49 10.66
C VAL A 318 -19.63 -13.91 11.13
N PRO A 319 -20.63 -14.63 10.59
CA PRO A 319 -20.83 -16.05 10.85
C PRO A 319 -19.60 -16.85 10.40
N GLN A 320 -19.11 -17.76 11.24
CA GLN A 320 -18.02 -18.64 10.86
C GLN A 320 -18.50 -19.77 9.95
N THR A 321 -17.66 -20.13 9.00
CA THR A 321 -17.75 -21.36 8.20
C THR A 321 -16.68 -22.36 8.65
N GLU A 322 -16.56 -23.48 7.99
CA GLU A 322 -15.45 -24.42 8.21
C GLU A 322 -14.09 -23.76 7.99
N THR A 323 -13.10 -24.19 8.75
CA THR A 323 -11.72 -23.70 8.67
C THR A 323 -10.73 -24.86 8.80
N TYR A 324 -9.50 -24.62 8.40
CA TYR A 324 -8.34 -25.46 8.70
C TYR A 324 -7.30 -24.66 9.50
N LEU A 325 -6.30 -25.31 10.07
CA LEU A 325 -5.26 -24.63 10.86
C LEU A 325 -4.36 -23.79 9.97
N SER A 326 -4.09 -22.56 10.36
CA SER A 326 -3.23 -21.66 9.55
C SER A 326 -1.80 -22.21 9.38
N GLU A 327 -1.31 -23.04 10.32
CA GLU A 327 0.00 -23.68 10.20
C GLU A 327 0.13 -24.59 8.97
N GLU A 328 -0.98 -25.08 8.42
CA GLU A 328 -0.93 -25.92 7.22
C GLU A 328 -0.54 -25.13 5.97
N MET A 329 -1.02 -23.90 5.83
CA MET A 329 -0.59 -23.00 4.73
C MET A 329 0.77 -22.37 4.99
N ALA A 330 1.16 -22.23 6.25
CA ALA A 330 2.38 -21.52 6.64
C ALA A 330 3.65 -22.15 6.05
N VAL A 331 3.62 -23.45 5.78
CA VAL A 331 4.75 -24.16 5.13
C VAL A 331 5.09 -23.64 3.74
N GLN A 332 4.14 -22.97 3.07
CA GLN A 332 4.34 -22.37 1.74
C GLN A 332 4.92 -20.96 1.80
N ILE A 333 4.99 -20.35 2.98
CA ILE A 333 5.54 -19.01 3.17
C ILE A 333 7.06 -19.07 2.99
N PRO A 334 7.65 -18.36 2.03
CA PRO A 334 9.09 -18.30 1.82
C PRO A 334 9.85 -17.89 3.09
N GLU A 335 11.02 -18.47 3.31
CA GLU A 335 11.79 -18.24 4.54
C GLU A 335 12.16 -16.76 4.71
N GLU A 336 12.47 -16.08 3.61
CA GLU A 336 12.81 -14.66 3.57
C GLU A 336 11.65 -13.72 3.95
N LEU A 337 10.40 -14.23 3.97
CA LEU A 337 9.20 -13.49 4.40
C LEU A 337 8.75 -13.86 5.82
N ARG A 338 9.49 -14.74 6.52
CA ARG A 338 9.18 -15.15 7.88
C ARG A 338 9.80 -14.18 8.88
N THR A 339 8.96 -13.39 9.50
CA THR A 339 9.34 -12.53 10.62
C THR A 339 9.08 -13.23 11.96
N PHE A 340 9.28 -12.54 13.08
CA PHE A 340 8.88 -13.07 14.39
C PHE A 340 7.36 -13.38 14.49
N ARG A 341 6.53 -12.67 13.71
CA ARG A 341 5.08 -12.92 13.68
C ARG A 341 4.73 -14.25 13.01
N TYR A 342 5.57 -14.74 12.10
CA TYR A 342 5.36 -16.06 11.51
C TYR A 342 5.30 -17.15 12.58
N ASP A 343 6.30 -17.25 13.44
CA ASP A 343 6.35 -18.27 14.49
C ASP A 343 5.24 -18.10 15.52
N THR A 344 4.89 -16.85 15.84
CA THR A 344 3.86 -16.53 16.84
C THR A 344 2.46 -16.90 16.35
N TYR A 345 2.12 -16.58 15.10
CA TYR A 345 0.72 -16.57 14.64
C TYR A 345 0.36 -17.71 13.70
N VAL A 346 1.28 -18.14 12.83
CA VAL A 346 0.98 -19.13 11.79
C VAL A 346 1.97 -20.29 11.75
N GLY A 347 3.11 -20.19 12.42
CA GLY A 347 4.13 -21.23 12.44
C GLY A 347 3.63 -22.51 13.11
N LYS A 348 4.34 -23.62 12.87
CA LYS A 348 3.97 -24.92 13.39
C LYS A 348 3.89 -24.92 14.92
N GLY A 349 2.74 -25.31 15.44
CA GLY A 349 2.51 -25.37 16.88
C GLY A 349 2.09 -24.04 17.52
N ALA A 350 1.86 -22.98 16.74
CA ALA A 350 1.30 -21.73 17.25
C ALA A 350 -0.03 -22.00 17.97
N VAL A 351 -0.12 -21.56 19.23
CA VAL A 351 -1.27 -21.86 20.09
C VAL A 351 -2.35 -20.78 20.07
N VAL A 352 -2.08 -19.67 19.39
CA VAL A 352 -2.94 -18.49 19.32
C VAL A 352 -4.15 -18.66 18.42
N SER A 353 -5.08 -17.72 18.53
CA SER A 353 -6.34 -17.69 17.77
C SER A 353 -6.12 -17.67 16.26
N ALA A 354 -5.11 -16.95 15.77
CA ALA A 354 -4.75 -16.87 14.36
C ALA A 354 -4.45 -18.24 13.73
N ASN A 355 -3.88 -19.18 14.47
CA ASN A 355 -3.69 -20.54 13.99
C ASN A 355 -5.00 -21.36 14.12
N LYS A 356 -5.58 -21.39 15.32
CA LYS A 356 -6.68 -22.32 15.65
C LYS A 356 -8.01 -22.02 14.96
N ARG A 357 -8.27 -20.75 14.65
CA ARG A 357 -9.53 -20.29 14.00
C ARG A 357 -9.35 -19.98 12.51
N GLY A 358 -8.20 -20.31 11.92
CA GLY A 358 -7.92 -20.09 10.51
C GLY A 358 -8.18 -18.64 10.11
N ILE A 359 -8.91 -18.44 9.01
CA ILE A 359 -9.18 -17.11 8.44
C ILE A 359 -9.82 -16.14 9.46
N TYR A 360 -10.66 -16.61 10.36
CA TYR A 360 -11.33 -15.76 11.35
C TYR A 360 -10.37 -15.29 12.44
N GLY A 361 -9.40 -16.13 12.81
CA GLY A 361 -8.35 -15.76 13.73
C GLY A 361 -7.36 -14.77 13.10
N LEU A 362 -6.96 -15.00 11.83
CA LEU A 362 -6.13 -14.08 11.08
C LEU A 362 -6.79 -12.70 10.92
N MET A 363 -8.10 -12.67 10.65
CA MET A 363 -8.88 -11.43 10.59
C MET A 363 -8.95 -10.71 11.94
N ASN A 364 -8.96 -11.45 13.06
CA ASN A 364 -8.98 -10.87 14.39
C ASN A 364 -7.65 -10.14 14.68
N GLU A 365 -6.51 -10.76 14.37
CA GLU A 365 -5.20 -10.15 14.48
C GLU A 365 -5.06 -8.93 13.55
N PHE A 366 -5.50 -9.08 12.29
CA PHE A 366 -5.48 -7.98 11.32
C PHE A 366 -6.29 -6.77 11.80
N THR A 367 -7.41 -7.01 12.49
CA THR A 367 -8.23 -5.96 13.09
C THR A 367 -7.53 -5.31 14.28
N ALA A 368 -6.91 -6.10 15.17
CA ALA A 368 -6.21 -5.60 16.34
C ALA A 368 -5.00 -4.73 15.96
N TYR A 369 -4.16 -5.21 15.04
CA TYR A 369 -3.04 -4.43 14.50
C TYR A 369 -3.49 -3.17 13.73
N CYS A 370 -4.65 -3.21 13.08
CA CYS A 370 -5.22 -2.02 12.44
C CYS A 370 -5.47 -0.91 13.49
N TRP A 371 -6.10 -1.24 14.62
CA TRP A 371 -6.42 -0.26 15.66
C TRP A 371 -5.20 0.17 16.47
N ASP A 372 -4.23 -0.71 16.66
CA ASP A 372 -2.91 -0.39 17.18
C ASP A 372 -2.21 0.67 16.31
N THR A 373 -2.11 0.42 14.99
CA THR A 373 -1.49 1.35 14.03
C THR A 373 -2.20 2.70 14.00
N ILE A 374 -3.54 2.71 13.98
CA ILE A 374 -4.33 3.96 14.03
C ILE A 374 -4.05 4.73 15.32
N THR A 375 -3.98 4.03 16.45
CA THR A 375 -3.73 4.65 17.76
C THR A 375 -2.35 5.31 17.78
N ASN A 376 -1.31 4.59 17.40
CA ASN A 376 0.05 5.11 17.39
C ASN A 376 0.21 6.30 16.42
N ASN A 377 -0.39 6.22 15.23
CA ASN A 377 -0.36 7.33 14.28
C ASN A 377 -1.06 8.59 14.80
N SER A 378 -2.16 8.40 15.53
CA SER A 378 -2.93 9.52 16.12
C SER A 378 -2.13 10.29 17.16
N MET A 379 -1.13 9.67 17.78
CA MET A 379 -0.25 10.32 18.73
C MET A 379 0.67 11.37 18.07
N TYR A 380 0.83 11.38 16.76
CA TYR A 380 1.62 12.40 16.06
C TYR A 380 1.17 13.83 16.39
N GLU A 381 -0.13 14.09 16.37
CA GLU A 381 -0.70 15.41 16.67
C GLU A 381 -0.52 15.77 18.16
N TYR A 382 -0.57 14.78 19.03
CA TYR A 382 -0.24 14.96 20.44
C TYR A 382 1.24 15.37 20.61
N TYR A 383 2.16 14.64 19.98
CA TYR A 383 3.59 14.94 20.02
C TYR A 383 3.89 16.37 19.56
N LEU A 384 3.19 16.88 18.55
CA LEU A 384 3.37 18.26 18.07
C LEU A 384 2.95 19.33 19.08
N THR A 385 2.13 19.00 20.09
CA THR A 385 1.70 19.95 21.15
C THR A 385 2.65 20.00 22.33
N GLN A 386 3.66 19.12 22.36
CA GLN A 386 4.61 19.00 23.45
C GLN A 386 5.95 19.63 23.09
N GLU A 387 6.71 20.09 24.10
CA GLU A 387 8.13 20.43 23.93
C GLU A 387 8.95 19.14 23.92
N LEU A 388 9.06 18.50 22.75
CA LEU A 388 9.66 17.19 22.65
C LEU A 388 11.14 17.22 22.34
N THR A 389 11.88 16.36 23.03
CA THR A 389 13.30 16.07 22.75
C THR A 389 13.47 15.19 21.51
N GLU A 390 14.71 15.10 21.01
CA GLU A 390 15.08 14.14 19.96
C GLU A 390 14.67 12.70 20.35
N GLU A 391 14.80 12.35 21.64
CA GLU A 391 14.48 11.03 22.17
C GLU A 391 12.98 10.72 22.07
N ASN A 392 12.10 11.67 22.39
CA ASN A 392 10.65 11.50 22.29
C ASN A 392 10.22 11.27 20.84
N TRP A 393 10.74 12.04 19.89
CA TRP A 393 10.47 11.84 18.47
C TRP A 393 11.01 10.51 17.94
N LEU A 394 12.17 10.11 18.43
CA LEU A 394 12.76 8.83 18.10
C LEU A 394 11.88 7.67 18.61
N ASN A 395 11.32 7.82 19.80
CA ASN A 395 10.38 6.86 20.37
C ASN A 395 9.08 6.76 19.54
N TYR A 396 8.52 7.91 19.13
CA TYR A 396 7.38 7.93 18.22
C TYR A 396 7.65 7.12 16.93
N VAL A 397 8.78 7.35 16.27
CA VAL A 397 9.15 6.62 15.05
C VAL A 397 9.32 5.13 15.32
N LYS A 398 9.97 4.76 16.43
CA LYS A 398 10.16 3.36 16.84
C LYS A 398 8.83 2.63 17.04
N ILE A 399 7.92 3.21 17.80
CA ILE A 399 6.63 2.59 18.11
C ILE A 399 5.79 2.48 16.84
N SER A 400 5.68 3.58 16.08
CA SER A 400 4.86 3.62 14.87
C SER A 400 5.40 2.70 13.76
N SER A 401 6.73 2.56 13.63
CA SER A 401 7.33 1.73 12.56
C SER A 401 7.08 0.23 12.72
N SER A 402 6.98 -0.26 13.94
CA SER A 402 6.79 -1.70 14.17
C SER A 402 5.42 -2.21 13.71
N GLN A 403 4.41 -1.33 13.69
CA GLN A 403 3.02 -1.71 13.50
C GLN A 403 2.61 -1.82 12.02
N TYR A 404 3.19 -1.00 11.13
CA TYR A 404 2.78 -1.06 9.75
C TYR A 404 3.23 -2.34 9.01
N TYR A 405 4.31 -2.99 9.47
CA TYR A 405 4.72 -4.29 8.94
C TYR A 405 3.61 -5.34 9.07
N ALA A 406 2.90 -5.31 10.18
CA ALA A 406 1.81 -6.24 10.44
C ALA A 406 0.71 -6.15 9.36
N TYR A 407 0.50 -4.98 8.74
CA TYR A 407 -0.44 -4.84 7.62
C TYR A 407 -0.10 -5.78 6.47
N SER A 408 1.13 -5.72 5.97
CA SER A 408 1.57 -6.54 4.83
C SER A 408 1.62 -8.02 5.20
N GLU A 409 2.11 -8.35 6.40
CA GLU A 409 2.23 -9.72 6.87
C GLU A 409 0.87 -10.41 7.02
N PHE A 410 -0.06 -9.81 7.77
CA PHE A 410 -1.38 -10.43 7.96
C PHE A 410 -2.22 -10.43 6.69
N LYS A 411 -2.11 -9.41 5.86
CA LYS A 411 -2.74 -9.42 4.53
C LYS A 411 -2.19 -10.57 3.69
N TYR A 412 -0.89 -10.78 3.70
CA TYR A 412 -0.24 -11.90 3.03
C TYR A 412 -0.70 -13.26 3.61
N TYR A 413 -0.77 -13.40 4.94
CA TYR A 413 -1.25 -14.63 5.57
C TYR A 413 -2.72 -14.94 5.21
N ILE A 414 -3.59 -13.92 5.22
CA ILE A 414 -4.99 -14.06 4.81
C ILE A 414 -5.10 -14.53 3.36
N LEU A 415 -4.37 -13.90 2.44
CA LEU A 415 -4.38 -14.28 1.04
C LEU A 415 -3.75 -15.67 0.81
N SER A 416 -2.66 -16.00 1.50
CA SER A 416 -2.04 -17.33 1.45
C SER A 416 -2.97 -18.41 1.99
N TYR A 417 -3.72 -18.12 3.07
CA TYR A 417 -4.76 -19.01 3.59
C TYR A 417 -5.80 -19.31 2.51
N MET A 418 -6.29 -18.30 1.81
CA MET A 418 -7.28 -18.47 0.75
C MET A 418 -6.73 -19.23 -0.47
N LEU A 419 -5.48 -18.97 -0.88
CA LEU A 419 -4.83 -19.69 -1.98
C LEU A 419 -4.64 -21.17 -1.64
N TYR A 420 -4.14 -21.46 -0.44
CA TYR A 420 -3.98 -22.84 0.04
C TYR A 420 -5.32 -23.58 0.14
N ALA A 421 -6.36 -22.91 0.65
CA ALA A 421 -7.71 -23.47 0.71
C ALA A 421 -8.24 -23.82 -0.69
N LYS A 422 -8.01 -22.97 -1.67
CA LYS A 422 -8.45 -23.18 -3.05
C LYS A 422 -7.89 -24.48 -3.64
N GLU A 423 -6.64 -24.81 -3.31
CA GLU A 423 -5.95 -26.00 -3.82
C GLU A 423 -6.24 -27.26 -2.99
N ASN A 424 -6.26 -27.14 -1.66
CA ASN A 424 -6.28 -28.28 -0.75
C ASN A 424 -7.64 -28.52 -0.09
N TYR A 425 -8.46 -27.46 0.07
CA TYR A 425 -9.76 -27.47 0.74
C TYR A 425 -10.83 -26.71 -0.08
N PRO A 426 -11.17 -27.13 -1.32
CA PRO A 426 -12.06 -26.36 -2.20
C PRO A 426 -13.42 -26.02 -1.56
N ASN A 427 -13.96 -26.92 -0.74
CA ASN A 427 -15.22 -26.68 -0.02
C ASN A 427 -15.10 -25.55 1.00
N ILE A 428 -13.99 -25.47 1.75
CA ILE A 428 -13.72 -24.37 2.69
C ILE A 428 -13.53 -23.06 1.91
N TYR A 429 -12.79 -23.12 0.79
CA TYR A 429 -12.61 -21.96 -0.10
C TYR A 429 -13.95 -21.41 -0.58
N GLU A 430 -14.84 -22.26 -1.11
CA GLU A 430 -16.16 -21.86 -1.59
C GLU A 430 -17.04 -21.29 -0.48
N GLN A 431 -17.08 -21.94 0.69
CA GLN A 431 -17.82 -21.43 1.85
C GLN A 431 -17.32 -20.04 2.28
N THR A 432 -15.99 -19.84 2.30
CA THR A 432 -15.37 -18.57 2.67
C THR A 432 -15.67 -17.49 1.64
N MET A 433 -15.55 -17.79 0.34
CA MET A 433 -15.86 -16.84 -0.75
C MET A 433 -17.34 -16.48 -0.84
N ASN A 434 -18.22 -17.37 -0.37
CA ASN A 434 -19.65 -17.09 -0.28
C ASN A 434 -20.06 -16.39 1.02
N ASN A 435 -19.14 -16.25 1.99
CA ASN A 435 -19.38 -15.54 3.23
C ASN A 435 -19.26 -14.02 3.02
N ARG A 436 -20.35 -13.41 2.57
CA ARG A 436 -20.40 -11.97 2.25
C ARG A 436 -19.96 -11.10 3.43
N ALA A 437 -20.38 -11.44 4.66
CA ALA A 437 -20.03 -10.68 5.84
C ALA A 437 -18.51 -10.68 6.10
N LEU A 438 -17.82 -11.82 5.86
CA LEU A 438 -16.37 -11.91 5.99
C LEU A 438 -15.65 -11.07 4.92
N LEU A 439 -16.11 -11.14 3.68
CA LEU A 439 -15.52 -10.35 2.59
C LEU A 439 -15.68 -8.83 2.83
N ASP A 440 -16.83 -8.42 3.33
CA ASP A 440 -17.10 -7.02 3.66
C ASP A 440 -16.29 -6.57 4.89
N ALA A 441 -16.12 -7.44 5.90
CA ALA A 441 -15.24 -7.20 7.05
C ALA A 441 -13.79 -6.97 6.59
N PHE A 442 -13.28 -7.86 5.74
CA PHE A 442 -11.92 -7.71 5.20
C PHE A 442 -11.76 -6.38 4.45
N ARG A 443 -12.70 -6.02 3.58
CA ARG A 443 -12.65 -4.77 2.81
C ARG A 443 -12.66 -3.53 3.70
N ILE A 444 -13.54 -3.49 4.70
CA ILE A 444 -13.65 -2.35 5.62
C ILE A 444 -12.34 -2.17 6.40
N ILE A 445 -11.85 -3.27 6.99
CA ILE A 445 -10.67 -3.23 7.85
C ILE A 445 -9.40 -2.99 7.02
N GLU A 446 -9.27 -3.65 5.85
CA GLU A 446 -8.15 -3.44 4.94
C GLU A 446 -8.06 -1.98 4.46
N ALA A 447 -9.17 -1.40 4.03
CA ALA A 447 -9.19 0.00 3.59
C ALA A 447 -8.80 0.96 4.73
N ARG A 448 -9.24 0.68 5.96
CA ARG A 448 -8.91 1.47 7.15
C ARG A 448 -7.43 1.31 7.55
N TYR A 449 -6.94 0.08 7.54
CA TYR A 449 -5.55 -0.21 7.87
C TYR A 449 -4.59 0.37 6.84
N ARG A 450 -4.89 0.23 5.56
CA ARG A 450 -4.13 0.87 4.48
C ARG A 450 -4.08 2.38 4.65
N GLY A 451 -5.21 3.04 4.95
CA GLY A 451 -5.24 4.45 5.27
C GLY A 451 -4.37 4.82 6.47
N ALA A 452 -4.30 3.96 7.49
CA ALA A 452 -3.41 4.17 8.63
C ALA A 452 -1.92 4.06 8.23
N VAL A 453 -1.58 3.12 7.36
CA VAL A 453 -0.20 2.99 6.83
C VAL A 453 0.18 4.20 5.96
N GLU A 454 -0.73 4.64 5.07
CA GLU A 454 -0.54 5.88 4.30
C GLU A 454 -0.34 7.10 5.22
N GLN A 455 -1.10 7.19 6.31
CA GLN A 455 -0.95 8.25 7.32
C GLN A 455 0.39 8.17 8.05
N TYR A 456 0.88 6.97 8.37
CA TYR A 456 2.21 6.79 8.95
C TYR A 456 3.31 7.41 8.08
N PHE A 457 3.33 7.11 6.78
CA PHE A 457 4.32 7.69 5.87
C PHE A 457 4.16 9.21 5.73
N ALA A 458 2.93 9.70 5.66
CA ALA A 458 2.66 11.14 5.64
C ALA A 458 3.16 11.83 6.94
N ASN A 459 3.01 11.19 8.09
CA ASN A 459 3.53 11.70 9.36
C ASN A 459 5.06 11.73 9.37
N LEU A 460 5.74 10.72 8.79
CA LEU A 460 7.20 10.73 8.67
C LEU A 460 7.70 11.89 7.79
N ASP A 461 7.02 12.20 6.69
CA ASP A 461 7.39 13.32 5.83
C ASP A 461 7.20 14.68 6.54
N ARG A 462 6.11 14.82 7.28
CA ARG A 462 5.82 15.99 8.12
C ARG A 462 6.85 16.13 9.25
N LEU A 463 7.19 15.01 9.90
CA LEU A 463 8.18 14.96 10.97
C LEU A 463 9.56 15.37 10.48
N GLU A 464 9.99 14.85 9.31
CA GLU A 464 11.27 15.22 8.71
C GLU A 464 11.37 16.74 8.48
N THR A 465 10.28 17.34 7.97
CA THR A 465 10.19 18.79 7.78
C THR A 465 10.23 19.53 9.11
N TYR A 466 9.40 19.13 10.07
CA TYR A 466 9.34 19.74 11.38
C TYR A 466 10.69 19.73 12.11
N LEU A 467 11.38 18.59 12.12
CA LEU A 467 12.68 18.45 12.79
C LEU A 467 13.75 19.33 12.12
N LYS A 468 13.78 19.38 10.78
CA LYS A 468 14.71 20.27 10.04
C LYS A 468 14.46 21.74 10.35
N ASP A 469 13.21 22.17 10.39
CA ASP A 469 12.82 23.56 10.69
C ASP A 469 13.19 23.96 12.13
N ASN A 470 13.25 23.01 13.05
CA ASN A 470 13.68 23.20 14.44
C ASN A 470 15.18 22.92 14.66
N GLY A 471 15.96 22.77 13.60
CA GLY A 471 17.43 22.61 13.66
C GLY A 471 17.89 21.22 14.13
N ILE A 472 16.99 20.25 14.20
CA ILE A 472 17.32 18.87 14.54
C ILE A 472 17.78 18.15 13.26
N ARG A 473 18.90 17.46 13.35
CA ARG A 473 19.42 16.68 12.24
C ARG A 473 18.54 15.49 11.98
N VAL A 474 17.97 15.41 10.79
CA VAL A 474 17.19 14.26 10.33
C VAL A 474 17.55 13.93 8.89
N PHE A 475 17.60 12.65 8.56
CA PHE A 475 17.82 12.17 7.19
C PHE A 475 17.31 10.75 7.03
N ARG A 476 17.07 10.34 5.79
CA ARG A 476 16.74 8.96 5.42
C ARG A 476 17.91 8.36 4.65
N ASP A 477 18.21 7.11 4.95
CA ASP A 477 19.15 6.30 4.20
C ASP A 477 18.58 4.90 4.02
N LYS A 478 18.22 4.56 2.78
CA LYS A 478 17.49 3.33 2.45
C LYS A 478 16.21 3.20 3.28
N ASP A 479 16.13 2.13 4.04
CA ASP A 479 14.99 1.75 4.87
C ASP A 479 15.08 2.35 6.29
N MET A 480 15.97 3.33 6.51
CA MET A 480 16.24 3.87 7.84
C MET A 480 15.88 5.35 7.92
N PHE A 481 15.18 5.72 8.98
CA PHE A 481 14.92 7.10 9.36
C PHE A 481 15.81 7.46 10.56
N TYR A 482 16.62 8.48 10.41
CA TYR A 482 17.59 8.90 11.43
C TYR A 482 17.19 10.24 12.04
N ILE A 483 17.20 10.31 13.36
CA ILE A 483 17.08 11.54 14.15
C ILE A 483 18.38 11.68 14.95
N GLY A 484 19.13 12.78 14.76
CA GLY A 484 20.45 12.91 15.35
C GLY A 484 21.41 11.82 14.87
N TYR A 485 21.85 10.97 15.79
CA TYR A 485 22.74 9.83 15.53
C TYR A 485 22.04 8.47 15.56
N PHE A 486 20.74 8.45 15.88
CA PHE A 486 19.96 7.24 16.02
C PHE A 486 19.10 7.01 14.78
N GLY A 487 19.04 5.76 14.32
CA GLY A 487 18.23 5.37 13.17
C GLY A 487 17.29 4.23 13.50
N TYR A 488 16.09 4.28 12.96
CA TYR A 488 15.14 3.18 12.97
C TYR A 488 14.78 2.76 11.56
N GLY A 489 14.61 1.45 11.37
CA GLY A 489 14.14 0.90 10.10
C GLY A 489 12.73 1.39 9.81
N THR A 490 12.62 2.20 8.78
CA THR A 490 11.34 2.55 8.17
C THR A 490 11.38 1.92 6.80
N PHE A 491 10.71 0.80 6.61
CA PHE A 491 10.71 0.16 5.31
C PHE A 491 9.93 1.03 4.32
N GLU A 492 10.65 1.67 3.43
CA GLU A 492 10.04 2.32 2.28
C GLU A 492 9.63 1.26 1.27
N ASP A 493 8.35 1.25 0.87
CA ASP A 493 7.77 0.69 -0.35
C ASP A 493 7.99 -0.80 -0.70
N LYS A 494 9.02 -1.46 -0.21
CA LYS A 494 9.42 -2.79 -0.71
C LYS A 494 8.41 -3.89 -0.41
N TYR A 495 7.57 -3.72 0.61
CA TYR A 495 6.55 -4.70 1.04
C TYR A 495 5.12 -4.14 0.97
N TYR A 496 4.95 -2.89 0.55
CA TYR A 496 3.65 -2.23 0.50
C TYR A 496 2.92 -2.43 -0.83
N ASN A 497 3.67 -2.75 -1.90
CA ASN A 497 3.11 -2.96 -3.26
C ASN A 497 2.87 -4.47 -3.53
#